data_92b4f95c414045fb6c2633ffc41eafb7
#
_entry.id   92b4f95c414045fb6c2633ffc41eafb7
#
_cell.length_a   1.000
_cell.length_b   1.000
_cell.length_c   1.000
_cell.angle_alpha   90.00
_cell.angle_beta   90.00
_cell.angle_gamma   90.00
#
_symmetry.space_group_name_H-M   'P 1'
#
loop_
_entity.id
_entity.type
_entity.pdbx_description
1 polymer ?
#
loop_
_entity_poly.entity_id
_entity_poly.type
_entity_poly.pdbx_seq_one_letter_code
_entity_poly.pdbx_strand_id
1 'polypeptide(L)'
;MIRTLLFASLLAATAGSSVAAEHVRPLDPHAPTVVLVHGAFADGSSWSQVIPRLASWGVPAVAVQNSLTSLQDDVAATRRAIRAAPGKVVLVGHSWGGTVITEAGNDPKVSALVYVAAFAPDAGENSAQQGQGYPVAPGLSRLLEREGFLSLPEAAVREDFAPDLKPATARLIYRTQGPLKASALAEPVTQAAWRGKPSWYVLSRHDRMLSPQLQAATARRIGAQVHSLSAGHVSLLSQPGAVTDAILEAAGIQAAATAADSGG
;
A
#
# COMPACT_ATOMS: atom_id res chain seq x y z
N MET A 1 13.14 15.06 -80.03
CA MET A 1 13.43 15.72 -78.68
C MET A 1 12.70 14.92 -77.62
N ILE A 2 13.45 13.97 -76.98
CA ILE A 2 12.88 13.11 -75.95
C ILE A 2 13.31 13.68 -74.60
N ARG A 3 12.36 14.07 -73.73
CA ARG A 3 12.62 14.55 -72.37
C ARG A 3 12.53 13.36 -71.43
N THR A 4 13.66 13.00 -70.87
CA THR A 4 13.78 11.99 -69.81
C THR A 4 13.39 12.60 -68.46
N LEU A 5 12.34 12.08 -67.81
CA LEU A 5 11.93 12.45 -66.45
C LEU A 5 12.65 11.50 -65.49
N LEU A 6 13.52 12.04 -64.66
CA LEU A 6 14.14 11.35 -63.49
C LEU A 6 13.13 11.38 -62.32
N PHE A 7 12.69 10.20 -61.91
CA PHE A 7 11.99 10.01 -60.62
C PHE A 7 13.02 9.81 -59.51
N ALA A 8 13.09 10.79 -58.61
CA ALA A 8 13.85 10.64 -57.37
C ALA A 8 12.94 9.97 -56.32
N SER A 9 13.27 8.74 -55.95
CA SER A 9 12.59 8.03 -54.85
C SER A 9 13.12 8.49 -53.51
N LEU A 10 12.29 9.16 -52.72
CA LEU A 10 12.58 9.56 -51.35
C LEU A 10 12.29 8.36 -50.42
N LEU A 11 13.35 7.68 -49.94
CA LEU A 11 13.22 6.68 -48.88
C LEU A 11 12.98 7.40 -47.54
N ALA A 12 11.78 7.36 -47.04
CA ALA A 12 11.46 7.78 -45.66
C ALA A 12 11.91 6.71 -44.67
N ALA A 13 12.98 6.95 -43.95
CA ALA A 13 13.40 6.11 -42.81
C ALA A 13 12.42 6.30 -41.66
N THR A 14 11.55 5.34 -41.43
CA THR A 14 10.73 5.27 -40.22
C THR A 14 11.63 4.86 -39.05
N ALA A 15 11.99 5.84 -38.18
CA ALA A 15 12.60 5.55 -36.90
C ALA A 15 11.55 4.84 -36.02
N GLY A 16 11.60 3.54 -35.99
CA GLY A 16 10.83 2.72 -35.07
C GLY A 16 11.28 3.02 -33.64
N SER A 17 10.46 3.71 -32.86
CA SER A 17 10.64 3.80 -31.41
C SER A 17 10.50 2.38 -30.85
N SER A 18 11.63 1.73 -30.54
CA SER A 18 11.61 0.50 -29.76
C SER A 18 11.10 0.84 -28.38
N VAL A 19 9.87 0.52 -28.09
CA VAL A 19 9.38 0.42 -26.72
C VAL A 19 10.23 -0.68 -26.08
N ALA A 20 11.13 -0.29 -25.18
CA ALA A 20 11.91 -1.26 -24.40
C ALA A 20 10.89 -2.18 -23.70
N ALA A 21 10.90 -3.46 -24.06
CA ALA A 21 10.07 -4.45 -23.38
C ALA A 21 10.50 -4.43 -21.92
N GLU A 22 9.56 -4.08 -21.04
CA GLU A 22 9.76 -4.16 -19.59
C GLU A 22 10.15 -5.61 -19.28
N HIS A 23 11.38 -5.84 -18.87
CA HIS A 23 11.88 -7.17 -18.51
C HIS A 23 11.17 -7.57 -17.21
N VAL A 24 10.01 -8.19 -17.32
CA VAL A 24 9.34 -8.82 -16.19
C VAL A 24 10.19 -10.02 -15.77
N ARG A 25 10.83 -9.92 -14.62
CA ARG A 25 11.59 -11.03 -14.04
C ARG A 25 10.61 -12.17 -13.72
N PRO A 26 10.95 -13.44 -14.05
CA PRO A 26 10.14 -14.57 -13.60
C PRO A 26 9.96 -14.52 -12.08
N LEU A 27 8.76 -14.90 -11.61
CA LEU A 27 8.49 -14.96 -10.17
C LEU A 27 9.42 -16.02 -9.55
N ASP A 28 10.07 -15.63 -8.45
CA ASP A 28 10.91 -16.56 -7.67
C ASP A 28 9.99 -17.45 -6.81
N PRO A 29 9.97 -18.76 -7.05
CA PRO A 29 9.14 -19.70 -6.28
C PRO A 29 9.53 -19.78 -4.80
N HIS A 30 10.72 -19.31 -4.43
CA HIS A 30 11.21 -19.27 -3.05
C HIS A 30 10.98 -17.92 -2.38
N ALA A 31 10.63 -16.86 -3.11
CA ALA A 31 10.29 -15.58 -2.54
C ALA A 31 8.99 -15.69 -1.70
N PRO A 32 8.88 -14.97 -0.58
CA PRO A 32 7.62 -14.90 0.15
C PRO A 32 6.55 -14.22 -0.71
N THR A 33 5.31 -14.66 -0.58
CA THR A 33 4.18 -13.96 -1.21
C THR A 33 3.85 -12.71 -0.39
N VAL A 34 3.76 -11.56 -1.05
CA VAL A 34 3.31 -10.31 -0.43
C VAL A 34 1.78 -10.24 -0.48
N VAL A 35 1.14 -10.24 0.68
CA VAL A 35 -0.32 -10.07 0.81
C VAL A 35 -0.60 -8.63 1.22
N LEU A 36 -1.29 -7.89 0.35
CA LEU A 36 -1.51 -6.46 0.43
C LEU A 36 -2.95 -6.16 0.86
N VAL A 37 -3.11 -5.48 2.00
CA VAL A 37 -4.41 -5.19 2.62
C VAL A 37 -4.67 -3.69 2.60
N HIS A 38 -5.69 -3.26 1.84
CA HIS A 38 -6.04 -1.85 1.70
C HIS A 38 -6.76 -1.29 2.93
N GLY A 39 -6.78 0.04 3.05
CA GLY A 39 -7.49 0.77 4.09
C GLY A 39 -8.97 1.03 3.79
N ALA A 40 -9.62 1.79 4.66
CA ALA A 40 -10.93 2.37 4.42
C ALA A 40 -10.90 3.33 3.22
N PHE A 41 -12.04 3.58 2.60
CA PHE A 41 -12.21 4.51 1.49
C PHE A 41 -11.36 4.17 0.26
N ALA A 42 -10.95 2.91 0.14
CA ALA A 42 -10.09 2.36 -0.90
C ALA A 42 -10.54 0.95 -1.27
N ASP A 43 -9.84 0.34 -2.20
CA ASP A 43 -9.96 -1.05 -2.62
C ASP A 43 -8.58 -1.62 -2.99
N GLY A 44 -8.52 -2.86 -3.43
CA GLY A 44 -7.26 -3.52 -3.80
C GLY A 44 -6.48 -2.82 -4.92
N SER A 45 -7.13 -1.98 -5.73
CA SER A 45 -6.46 -1.22 -6.80
C SER A 45 -5.53 -0.12 -6.25
N SER A 46 -5.67 0.27 -4.98
CA SER A 46 -4.74 1.18 -4.32
C SER A 46 -3.28 0.66 -4.32
N TRP A 47 -3.08 -0.63 -4.53
CA TRP A 47 -1.77 -1.27 -4.66
C TRP A 47 -1.26 -1.37 -6.11
N SER A 48 -1.99 -0.82 -7.10
CA SER A 48 -1.68 -0.92 -8.54
C SER A 48 -0.28 -0.43 -8.92
N GLN A 49 0.31 0.47 -8.14
CA GLN A 49 1.66 0.98 -8.37
C GLN A 49 2.75 0.14 -7.67
N VAL A 50 2.40 -0.60 -6.63
CA VAL A 50 3.33 -1.45 -5.85
C VAL A 50 3.44 -2.84 -6.47
N ILE A 51 2.31 -3.45 -6.88
CA ILE A 51 2.28 -4.81 -7.44
C ILE A 51 3.25 -4.99 -8.62
N PRO A 52 3.26 -4.15 -9.67
CA PRO A 52 4.18 -4.33 -10.79
C PRO A 52 5.65 -4.13 -10.37
N ARG A 53 5.91 -3.28 -9.37
CA ARG A 53 7.27 -3.11 -8.83
C ARG A 53 7.75 -4.37 -8.11
N LEU A 54 6.92 -4.99 -7.29
CA LEU A 54 7.25 -6.28 -6.66
C LEU A 54 7.49 -7.36 -7.74
N ALA A 55 6.65 -7.41 -8.77
CA ALA A 55 6.82 -8.35 -9.88
C ALA A 55 8.15 -8.15 -10.62
N SER A 56 8.63 -6.90 -10.79
CA SER A 56 9.95 -6.65 -11.40
C SER A 56 11.12 -7.20 -10.59
N TRP A 57 10.90 -7.46 -9.29
CA TRP A 57 11.85 -8.15 -8.40
C TRP A 57 11.63 -9.67 -8.34
N GLY A 58 10.66 -10.19 -9.08
CA GLY A 58 10.30 -11.62 -9.03
C GLY A 58 9.47 -11.99 -7.80
N VAL A 59 8.91 -11.01 -7.07
CA VAL A 59 8.15 -11.21 -5.83
C VAL A 59 6.66 -11.32 -6.14
N PRO A 60 6.01 -12.46 -5.85
CA PRO A 60 4.57 -12.61 -6.04
C PRO A 60 3.79 -11.75 -5.03
N ALA A 61 2.78 -11.03 -5.52
CA ALA A 61 1.94 -10.20 -4.69
C ALA A 61 0.45 -10.41 -5.01
N VAL A 62 -0.40 -10.33 -3.97
CA VAL A 62 -1.85 -10.39 -4.10
C VAL A 62 -2.49 -9.31 -3.24
N ALA A 63 -3.41 -8.53 -3.82
CA ALA A 63 -4.22 -7.56 -3.10
C ALA A 63 -5.51 -8.21 -2.61
N VAL A 64 -5.77 -8.10 -1.31
CA VAL A 64 -7.03 -8.53 -0.69
C VAL A 64 -8.11 -7.50 -1.01
N GLN A 65 -9.33 -7.97 -1.23
CA GLN A 65 -10.52 -7.12 -1.30
C GLN A 65 -11.24 -7.22 0.05
N ASN A 66 -11.10 -6.18 0.86
CA ASN A 66 -11.79 -6.04 2.13
C ASN A 66 -13.26 -5.68 1.87
N SER A 67 -14.16 -6.28 2.63
CA SER A 67 -15.60 -5.93 2.58
C SER A 67 -15.89 -4.61 3.29
N LEU A 68 -15.02 -4.21 4.23
CA LEU A 68 -15.17 -3.03 5.07
C LEU A 68 -16.43 -3.04 5.95
N THR A 69 -17.00 -4.22 6.22
CA THR A 69 -18.21 -4.42 7.01
C THR A 69 -17.94 -4.73 8.48
N SER A 70 -16.84 -5.41 8.77
CA SER A 70 -16.35 -5.70 10.12
C SER A 70 -14.85 -6.01 10.10
N LEU A 71 -14.19 -5.93 11.25
CA LEU A 71 -12.80 -6.41 11.37
C LEU A 71 -12.71 -7.90 11.06
N GLN A 72 -13.68 -8.68 11.53
CA GLN A 72 -13.71 -10.14 11.33
C GLN A 72 -13.84 -10.53 9.85
N ASP A 73 -14.65 -9.82 9.07
CA ASP A 73 -14.83 -10.10 7.64
C ASP A 73 -13.54 -9.82 6.86
N ASP A 74 -12.90 -8.69 7.14
CA ASP A 74 -11.64 -8.28 6.49
C ASP A 74 -10.47 -9.19 6.91
N VAL A 75 -10.41 -9.60 8.17
CA VAL A 75 -9.47 -10.61 8.65
C VAL A 75 -9.72 -11.96 7.98
N ALA A 76 -10.96 -12.37 7.83
CA ALA A 76 -11.29 -13.62 7.14
C ALA A 76 -10.87 -13.59 5.66
N ALA A 77 -11.06 -12.45 4.96
CA ALA A 77 -10.58 -12.26 3.59
C ALA A 77 -9.04 -12.35 3.53
N THR A 78 -8.35 -11.67 4.44
CA THR A 78 -6.88 -11.68 4.53
C THR A 78 -6.35 -13.09 4.83
N ARG A 79 -6.94 -13.80 5.77
CA ARG A 79 -6.58 -15.20 6.10
C ARG A 79 -6.79 -16.15 4.91
N ARG A 80 -7.80 -15.92 4.05
CA ARG A 80 -7.95 -16.71 2.80
C ARG A 80 -6.75 -16.50 1.87
N ALA A 81 -6.30 -15.25 1.69
CA ALA A 81 -5.13 -14.94 0.86
C ALA A 81 -3.84 -15.56 1.44
N ILE A 82 -3.64 -15.48 2.77
CA ILE A 82 -2.49 -16.11 3.46
C ILE A 82 -2.49 -17.62 3.22
N ARG A 83 -3.63 -18.30 3.39
CA ARG A 83 -3.72 -19.76 3.15
C ARG A 83 -3.43 -20.15 1.72
N ALA A 84 -3.86 -19.34 0.75
CA ALA A 84 -3.65 -19.59 -0.69
C ALA A 84 -2.19 -19.40 -1.11
N ALA A 85 -1.39 -18.65 -0.35
CA ALA A 85 0.02 -18.46 -0.64
C ALA A 85 0.78 -19.80 -0.51
N PRO A 86 1.68 -20.14 -1.47
CA PRO A 86 2.39 -21.42 -1.45
C PRO A 86 3.42 -21.54 -0.32
N GLY A 87 4.00 -20.42 0.12
CA GLY A 87 5.10 -20.38 1.10
C GLY A 87 4.87 -19.36 2.22
N LYS A 88 5.98 -18.74 2.65
CA LYS A 88 5.97 -17.65 3.62
C LYS A 88 5.26 -16.42 3.06
N VAL A 89 4.74 -15.59 3.96
CA VAL A 89 3.98 -14.37 3.63
C VAL A 89 4.61 -13.17 4.31
N VAL A 90 4.82 -12.09 3.56
CA VAL A 90 4.95 -10.74 4.10
C VAL A 90 3.58 -10.09 4.02
N LEU A 91 3.04 -9.69 5.17
CA LEU A 91 1.70 -9.13 5.25
C LEU A 91 1.78 -7.60 5.38
N VAL A 92 1.17 -6.89 4.44
CA VAL A 92 1.26 -5.43 4.32
C VAL A 92 -0.11 -4.81 4.53
N GLY A 93 -0.23 -3.84 5.43
CA GLY A 93 -1.50 -3.15 5.72
C GLY A 93 -1.38 -1.64 5.59
N HIS A 94 -2.27 -1.02 4.82
CA HIS A 94 -2.41 0.42 4.73
C HIS A 94 -3.56 0.89 5.63
N SER A 95 -3.33 1.94 6.42
CA SER A 95 -4.39 2.61 7.20
C SER A 95 -5.18 1.62 8.08
N TRP A 96 -6.51 1.48 7.88
CA TRP A 96 -7.36 0.45 8.49
C TRP A 96 -6.80 -0.98 8.28
N GLY A 97 -6.21 -1.24 7.11
CA GLY A 97 -5.57 -2.52 6.82
C GLY A 97 -4.49 -2.92 7.84
N GLY A 98 -3.90 -1.94 8.55
CA GLY A 98 -2.96 -2.21 9.65
C GLY A 98 -3.62 -2.92 10.83
N THR A 99 -4.85 -2.55 11.20
CA THR A 99 -5.63 -3.27 12.22
C THR A 99 -5.93 -4.70 11.76
N VAL A 100 -6.30 -4.86 10.49
CA VAL A 100 -6.58 -6.18 9.90
C VAL A 100 -5.34 -7.08 9.92
N ILE A 101 -4.16 -6.56 9.53
CA ILE A 101 -2.93 -7.36 9.55
C ILE A 101 -2.42 -7.65 10.96
N THR A 102 -2.72 -6.78 11.92
CA THR A 102 -2.40 -7.00 13.33
C THR A 102 -3.11 -8.24 13.86
N GLU A 103 -4.36 -8.45 13.49
CA GLU A 103 -5.14 -9.63 13.88
C GLU A 103 -4.82 -10.86 13.00
N ALA A 104 -4.76 -10.68 11.67
CA ALA A 104 -4.54 -11.80 10.74
C ALA A 104 -3.10 -12.34 10.77
N GLY A 105 -2.12 -11.51 11.15
CA GLY A 105 -0.70 -11.80 11.07
C GLY A 105 -0.18 -12.83 12.08
N ASN A 106 -1.04 -13.32 12.98
CA ASN A 106 -0.69 -14.40 13.89
C ASN A 106 -0.57 -15.78 13.19
N ASP A 107 -0.93 -15.87 11.92
CA ASP A 107 -0.76 -17.09 11.12
C ASP A 107 0.73 -17.47 11.03
N PRO A 108 1.10 -18.76 11.20
CA PRO A 108 2.48 -19.22 11.15
C PRO A 108 3.17 -19.04 9.79
N LYS A 109 2.43 -18.90 8.71
CA LYS A 109 2.99 -18.54 7.39
C LYS A 109 3.51 -17.10 7.34
N VAL A 110 2.97 -16.18 8.15
CA VAL A 110 3.40 -14.79 8.17
C VAL A 110 4.78 -14.67 8.81
N SER A 111 5.75 -14.20 8.03
CA SER A 111 7.14 -14.01 8.46
C SER A 111 7.46 -12.57 8.88
N ALA A 112 6.72 -11.58 8.34
CA ALA A 112 6.94 -10.16 8.60
C ALA A 112 5.66 -9.34 8.38
N LEU A 113 5.60 -8.17 9.03
CA LEU A 113 4.50 -7.21 8.92
C LEU A 113 5.03 -5.87 8.41
N VAL A 114 4.30 -5.24 7.49
CA VAL A 114 4.60 -3.89 7.00
C VAL A 114 3.37 -3.00 7.17
N TYR A 115 3.49 -1.96 7.97
CA TYR A 115 2.46 -0.98 8.23
C TYR A 115 2.71 0.26 7.37
N VAL A 116 1.77 0.66 6.53
CA VAL A 116 1.88 1.84 5.67
C VAL A 116 0.87 2.87 6.13
N ALA A 117 1.32 3.96 6.78
CA ALA A 117 0.46 5.01 7.34
C ALA A 117 -0.74 4.39 8.08
N ALA A 118 -0.50 3.47 9.04
CA ALA A 118 -1.50 2.51 9.49
C ALA A 118 -1.67 2.45 11.00
N PHE A 119 -2.83 1.96 11.42
CA PHE A 119 -3.08 1.55 12.80
C PHE A 119 -2.37 0.22 13.12
N ALA A 120 -1.96 0.05 14.37
CA ALA A 120 -1.43 -1.21 14.90
C ALA A 120 -1.88 -1.40 16.36
N PRO A 121 -3.15 -1.70 16.61
CA PRO A 121 -3.68 -1.86 17.97
C PRO A 121 -3.04 -3.04 18.68
N ASP A 122 -3.01 -2.96 20.01
CA ASP A 122 -2.64 -4.08 20.86
C ASP A 122 -3.85 -5.00 21.13
N ALA A 123 -3.60 -6.16 21.73
CA ALA A 123 -4.68 -7.04 22.16
C ALA A 123 -5.63 -6.31 23.13
N GLY A 124 -6.93 -6.34 22.84
CA GLY A 124 -7.97 -5.62 23.54
C GLY A 124 -8.17 -4.17 23.10
N GLU A 125 -7.27 -3.61 22.28
CA GLU A 125 -7.43 -2.27 21.69
C GLU A 125 -8.14 -2.31 20.34
N ASN A 126 -8.67 -1.16 19.92
CA ASN A 126 -9.29 -0.95 18.62
C ASN A 126 -8.75 0.33 17.92
N SER A 127 -9.07 0.50 16.65
CA SER A 127 -8.57 1.64 15.86
C SER A 127 -9.08 2.99 16.38
N ALA A 128 -10.33 3.07 16.86
CA ALA A 128 -10.91 4.31 17.37
C ALA A 128 -10.20 4.83 18.64
N GLN A 129 -9.69 3.93 19.46
CA GLN A 129 -8.94 4.28 20.68
C GLN A 129 -7.53 4.79 20.39
N GLN A 130 -6.89 4.29 19.32
CA GLN A 130 -5.49 4.62 19.02
C GLN A 130 -5.26 6.10 18.71
N GLY A 131 -6.27 6.81 18.20
CA GLY A 131 -6.21 8.25 17.93
C GLY A 131 -6.32 9.13 19.17
N GLN A 132 -6.71 8.58 20.32
CA GLN A 132 -6.92 9.35 21.55
C GLN A 132 -5.58 9.91 22.08
N GLY A 133 -5.59 11.20 22.43
CA GLY A 133 -4.39 11.89 22.92
C GLY A 133 -3.46 12.42 21.81
N TYR A 134 -3.79 12.22 20.55
CA TYR A 134 -3.06 12.77 19.42
C TYR A 134 -3.89 13.83 18.67
N PRO A 135 -3.25 14.75 17.91
CA PRO A 135 -3.98 15.71 17.10
C PRO A 135 -4.95 15.00 16.15
N VAL A 136 -6.19 15.50 16.13
CA VAL A 136 -7.19 14.98 15.19
C VAL A 136 -6.77 15.35 13.76
N ALA A 137 -6.61 14.36 12.91
CA ALA A 137 -6.25 14.59 11.51
C ALA A 137 -7.42 15.27 10.76
N PRO A 138 -7.15 16.31 9.95
CA PRO A 138 -8.21 17.12 9.31
C PRO A 138 -9.25 16.31 8.53
N GLY A 139 -8.82 15.27 7.82
CA GLY A 139 -9.70 14.43 7.02
C GLY A 139 -10.72 13.63 7.85
N LEU A 140 -10.38 13.27 9.10
CA LEU A 140 -11.33 12.58 9.99
C LEU A 140 -12.51 13.48 10.40
N SER A 141 -12.31 14.80 10.49
CA SER A 141 -13.37 15.74 10.79
C SER A 141 -14.35 15.95 9.62
N ARG A 142 -14.04 15.40 8.45
CA ARG A 142 -14.82 15.53 7.21
C ARG A 142 -15.56 14.25 6.81
N LEU A 143 -15.48 13.21 7.64
CA LEU A 143 -16.19 11.96 7.38
C LEU A 143 -17.70 12.20 7.33
N LEU A 144 -18.33 11.55 6.36
CA LEU A 144 -19.79 11.49 6.20
C LEU A 144 -20.24 10.12 6.67
N GLU A 145 -21.23 10.09 7.56
CA GLU A 145 -21.87 8.84 7.99
C GLU A 145 -23.27 8.73 7.39
N ARG A 146 -23.53 7.61 6.73
CA ARG A 146 -24.85 7.26 6.21
C ARG A 146 -25.11 5.78 6.50
N GLU A 147 -26.26 5.47 7.12
CA GLU A 147 -26.68 4.10 7.46
C GLU A 147 -25.61 3.31 8.23
N GLY A 148 -24.81 4.02 9.05
CA GLY A 148 -23.71 3.47 9.83
C GLY A 148 -22.46 3.15 9.02
N PHE A 149 -22.32 3.70 7.80
CA PHE A 149 -21.11 3.61 6.99
C PHE A 149 -20.46 4.98 6.82
N LEU A 150 -19.14 4.99 6.93
CA LEU A 150 -18.29 6.17 6.78
C LEU A 150 -17.79 6.27 5.34
N SER A 151 -17.78 7.49 4.81
CA SER A 151 -17.21 7.82 3.51
C SER A 151 -16.58 9.22 3.54
N LEU A 152 -15.81 9.55 2.50
CA LEU A 152 -15.21 10.88 2.32
C LEU A 152 -15.92 11.62 1.19
N PRO A 153 -16.26 12.92 1.37
CA PRO A 153 -16.67 13.75 0.25
C PRO A 153 -15.50 14.01 -0.71
N GLU A 154 -15.80 14.33 -1.99
CA GLU A 154 -14.79 14.52 -3.04
C GLU A 154 -13.68 15.51 -2.63
N ALA A 155 -14.06 16.61 -1.98
CA ALA A 155 -13.11 17.61 -1.50
C ALA A 155 -12.15 17.04 -0.45
N ALA A 156 -12.62 16.19 0.48
CA ALA A 156 -11.76 15.56 1.49
C ALA A 156 -10.84 14.51 0.87
N VAL A 157 -11.31 13.76 -0.14
CA VAL A 157 -10.42 12.84 -0.87
C VAL A 157 -9.28 13.60 -1.51
N ARG A 158 -9.58 14.73 -2.17
CA ARG A 158 -8.55 15.53 -2.86
C ARG A 158 -7.60 16.25 -1.89
N GLU A 159 -8.10 16.76 -0.77
CA GLU A 159 -7.34 17.67 0.11
C GLU A 159 -6.70 16.97 1.30
N ASP A 160 -7.23 15.81 1.72
CA ASP A 160 -6.79 15.13 2.94
C ASP A 160 -6.36 13.69 2.69
N PHE A 161 -7.11 12.92 1.88
CA PHE A 161 -6.80 11.51 1.63
C PHE A 161 -5.68 11.34 0.59
N ALA A 162 -5.74 12.07 -0.52
CA ALA A 162 -4.84 11.94 -1.66
C ALA A 162 -4.33 13.30 -2.19
N PRO A 163 -3.80 14.21 -1.32
CA PRO A 163 -3.42 15.56 -1.72
C PRO A 163 -2.21 15.60 -2.66
N ASP A 164 -1.38 14.61 -2.64
CA ASP A 164 -0.16 14.47 -3.44
C ASP A 164 -0.36 13.69 -4.75
N LEU A 165 -1.62 13.38 -5.10
CA LEU A 165 -1.97 12.75 -6.37
C LEU A 165 -2.56 13.75 -7.37
N LYS A 166 -2.50 13.40 -8.67
CA LYS A 166 -3.16 14.18 -9.72
C LYS A 166 -4.67 14.26 -9.47
N PRO A 167 -5.34 15.38 -9.77
CA PRO A 167 -6.77 15.54 -9.52
C PRO A 167 -7.66 14.46 -10.15
N ALA A 168 -7.28 13.95 -11.33
CA ALA A 168 -8.01 12.87 -12.00
C ALA A 168 -7.94 11.56 -11.19
N THR A 169 -6.78 11.25 -10.61
CA THR A 169 -6.60 10.06 -9.76
C THR A 169 -7.36 10.20 -8.44
N ALA A 170 -7.31 11.36 -7.79
CA ALA A 170 -8.09 11.62 -6.58
C ALA A 170 -9.61 11.51 -6.84
N ARG A 171 -10.08 11.99 -8.00
CA ARG A 171 -11.48 11.83 -8.40
C ARG A 171 -11.86 10.37 -8.63
N LEU A 172 -10.97 9.58 -9.23
CA LEU A 172 -11.20 8.13 -9.41
C LEU A 172 -11.33 7.46 -8.04
N ILE A 173 -10.42 7.71 -7.10
CA ILE A 173 -10.49 7.19 -5.73
C ILE A 173 -11.84 7.56 -5.08
N TYR A 174 -12.27 8.82 -5.20
CA TYR A 174 -13.59 9.24 -4.68
C TYR A 174 -14.73 8.40 -5.26
N ARG A 175 -14.70 8.07 -6.55
CA ARG A 175 -15.76 7.33 -7.24
C ARG A 175 -15.75 5.83 -6.96
N THR A 176 -14.60 5.29 -6.54
CA THR A 176 -14.42 3.85 -6.28
C THR A 176 -14.26 3.53 -4.80
N GLN A 177 -14.28 4.54 -3.91
CA GLN A 177 -14.08 4.33 -2.48
C GLN A 177 -15.07 3.31 -1.90
N GLY A 178 -14.57 2.34 -1.14
CA GLY A 178 -15.38 1.46 -0.32
C GLY A 178 -15.75 2.14 1.01
N PRO A 179 -17.03 2.31 1.35
CA PRO A 179 -17.42 2.85 2.65
C PRO A 179 -17.12 1.85 3.77
N LEU A 180 -16.59 2.36 4.89
CA LEU A 180 -16.27 1.54 6.07
C LEU A 180 -17.44 1.55 7.05
N LYS A 181 -17.87 0.39 7.53
CA LYS A 181 -18.83 0.30 8.63
C LYS A 181 -18.22 0.96 9.89
N ALA A 182 -18.89 1.98 10.42
CA ALA A 182 -18.38 2.77 11.55
C ALA A 182 -18.07 1.91 12.78
N SER A 183 -18.91 0.90 13.06
CA SER A 183 -18.72 -0.03 14.18
C SER A 183 -17.43 -0.86 14.07
N ALA A 184 -16.92 -1.11 12.85
CA ALA A 184 -15.69 -1.87 12.67
C ALA A 184 -14.48 -1.22 13.35
N LEU A 185 -14.44 0.13 13.41
CA LEU A 185 -13.37 0.86 14.09
C LEU A 185 -13.31 0.60 15.60
N ALA A 186 -14.43 0.19 16.20
CA ALA A 186 -14.56 -0.11 17.63
C ALA A 186 -14.34 -1.61 17.95
N GLU A 187 -14.21 -2.47 16.94
CA GLU A 187 -13.93 -3.88 17.16
C GLU A 187 -12.49 -4.08 17.64
N PRO A 188 -12.27 -4.75 18.79
CA PRO A 188 -10.94 -4.94 19.34
C PRO A 188 -10.18 -6.05 18.59
N VAL A 189 -8.88 -5.87 18.48
CA VAL A 189 -7.93 -6.92 18.10
C VAL A 189 -7.81 -7.92 19.25
N THR A 190 -7.83 -9.21 18.96
CA THR A 190 -7.72 -10.26 19.99
C THR A 190 -6.27 -10.64 20.28
N GLN A 191 -5.41 -10.60 19.25
CA GLN A 191 -4.00 -10.91 19.34
C GLN A 191 -3.19 -9.98 18.45
N ALA A 192 -2.21 -9.27 19.02
CA ALA A 192 -1.37 -8.35 18.28
C ALA A 192 -0.15 -9.09 17.66
N ALA A 193 -0.21 -9.38 16.38
CA ALA A 193 0.81 -10.12 15.66
C ALA A 193 2.21 -9.48 15.74
N TRP A 194 2.30 -8.16 15.80
CA TRP A 194 3.56 -7.42 15.92
C TRP A 194 4.33 -7.71 17.21
N ARG A 195 3.71 -8.31 18.23
CA ARG A 195 4.40 -8.76 19.45
C ARG A 195 5.35 -9.93 19.20
N GLY A 196 5.10 -10.73 18.15
CA GLY A 196 5.90 -11.92 17.82
C GLY A 196 6.47 -11.92 16.40
N LYS A 197 6.26 -10.87 15.63
CA LYS A 197 6.71 -10.78 14.24
C LYS A 197 7.57 -9.53 14.03
N PRO A 198 8.67 -9.62 13.26
CA PRO A 198 9.40 -8.45 12.82
C PRO A 198 8.48 -7.52 12.04
N SER A 199 8.60 -6.22 12.28
CA SER A 199 7.68 -5.22 11.76
C SER A 199 8.41 -4.05 11.14
N TRP A 200 7.86 -3.53 10.03
CA TRP A 200 8.29 -2.30 9.36
C TRP A 200 7.15 -1.30 9.36
N TYR A 201 7.50 -0.03 9.36
CA TYR A 201 6.51 1.05 9.35
C TYR A 201 6.91 2.12 8.33
N VAL A 202 6.08 2.32 7.30
CA VAL A 202 6.21 3.44 6.37
C VAL A 202 5.39 4.60 6.93
N LEU A 203 6.09 5.62 7.45
CA LEU A 203 5.51 6.80 8.08
C LEU A 203 5.34 7.92 7.05
N SER A 204 4.13 8.46 6.93
CA SER A 204 3.78 9.58 6.05
C SER A 204 3.75 10.89 6.83
N ARG A 205 4.75 11.78 6.63
CA ARG A 205 4.93 13.00 7.42
C ARG A 205 3.89 14.09 7.18
N HIS A 206 3.19 14.04 6.07
CA HIS A 206 2.16 15.02 5.68
C HIS A 206 0.77 14.40 5.66
N ASP A 207 0.60 13.29 6.38
CA ASP A 207 -0.67 12.58 6.47
C ASP A 207 -1.74 13.44 7.16
N ARG A 208 -2.88 13.58 6.49
CA ARG A 208 -4.04 14.35 6.95
C ARG A 208 -5.24 13.46 7.31
N MET A 209 -5.06 12.11 7.27
CA MET A 209 -6.04 11.11 7.69
C MET A 209 -5.62 10.40 8.97
N LEU A 210 -4.33 10.17 9.16
CA LEU A 210 -3.75 9.56 10.36
C LEU A 210 -2.60 10.43 10.85
N SER A 211 -2.75 11.02 12.04
CA SER A 211 -1.76 11.95 12.60
C SER A 211 -0.33 11.39 12.51
N PRO A 212 0.64 12.13 11.94
CA PRO A 212 2.05 11.69 11.90
C PRO A 212 2.63 11.43 13.30
N GLN A 213 2.13 12.12 14.32
CA GLN A 213 2.53 11.90 15.71
C GLN A 213 2.05 10.54 16.21
N LEU A 214 0.81 10.17 15.90
CA LEU A 214 0.30 8.82 16.18
C LEU A 214 1.09 7.76 15.43
N GLN A 215 1.36 7.96 14.13
CA GLN A 215 2.16 7.03 13.34
C GLN A 215 3.54 6.79 13.97
N ALA A 216 4.24 7.88 14.35
CA ALA A 216 5.55 7.79 14.99
C ALA A 216 5.50 7.08 16.36
N ALA A 217 4.46 7.33 17.17
CA ALA A 217 4.27 6.65 18.43
C ALA A 217 3.94 5.17 18.25
N THR A 218 3.10 4.83 17.27
CA THR A 218 2.76 3.46 16.89
C THR A 218 4.01 2.69 16.44
N ALA A 219 4.79 3.25 15.51
CA ALA A 219 6.01 2.63 15.02
C ALA A 219 7.01 2.32 16.15
N ARG A 220 7.19 3.25 17.10
CA ARG A 220 8.03 3.03 18.29
C ARG A 220 7.46 1.93 19.19
N ARG A 221 6.14 1.96 19.46
CA ARG A 221 5.48 0.98 20.33
C ARG A 221 5.64 -0.45 19.81
N ILE A 222 5.50 -0.65 18.51
CA ILE A 222 5.62 -1.98 17.90
C ILE A 222 7.07 -2.39 17.57
N GLY A 223 8.07 -1.56 17.89
CA GLY A 223 9.48 -1.83 17.61
C GLY A 223 9.81 -1.94 16.13
N ALA A 224 9.07 -1.21 15.27
CA ALA A 224 9.23 -1.32 13.83
C ALA A 224 10.49 -0.63 13.30
N GLN A 225 11.07 -1.17 12.22
CA GLN A 225 12.00 -0.45 11.36
C GLN A 225 11.22 0.63 10.59
N VAL A 226 11.69 1.89 10.61
CA VAL A 226 10.90 3.03 10.13
C VAL A 226 11.46 3.60 8.84
N HIS A 227 10.62 3.67 7.81
CA HIS A 227 10.84 4.42 6.57
C HIS A 227 9.96 5.69 6.60
N SER A 228 10.58 6.86 6.78
CA SER A 228 9.85 8.13 6.90
C SER A 228 9.80 8.87 5.57
N LEU A 229 8.59 9.04 5.03
CA LEU A 229 8.35 9.64 3.72
C LEU A 229 7.76 11.05 3.82
N SER A 230 8.16 11.93 2.92
CA SER A 230 7.51 13.24 2.69
C SER A 230 6.28 13.03 1.79
N ALA A 231 5.26 12.37 2.31
CA ALA A 231 4.06 11.94 1.59
C ALA A 231 2.80 12.18 2.42
N GLY A 232 1.65 12.23 1.75
CA GLY A 232 0.31 12.17 2.34
C GLY A 232 -0.10 10.73 2.69
N HIS A 233 -1.39 10.54 2.97
CA HIS A 233 -1.92 9.26 3.46
C HIS A 233 -1.71 8.08 2.50
N VAL A 234 -1.84 8.30 1.20
CA VAL A 234 -1.75 7.24 0.18
C VAL A 234 -0.35 7.15 -0.44
N SER A 235 0.69 7.08 0.39
CA SER A 235 2.09 6.95 -0.04
C SER A 235 2.34 5.76 -0.97
N LEU A 236 1.55 4.70 -0.87
CA LEU A 236 1.57 3.54 -1.77
C LEU A 236 1.25 3.91 -3.23
N LEU A 237 0.59 5.05 -3.47
CA LEU A 237 0.29 5.59 -4.80
C LEU A 237 1.21 6.75 -5.18
N SER A 238 1.57 7.63 -4.22
CA SER A 238 2.38 8.82 -4.51
C SER A 238 3.89 8.55 -4.48
N GLN A 239 4.35 7.62 -3.65
CA GLN A 239 5.75 7.20 -3.52
C GLN A 239 5.89 5.66 -3.52
N PRO A 240 5.36 4.97 -4.54
CA PRO A 240 5.28 3.52 -4.56
C PRO A 240 6.65 2.82 -4.53
N GLY A 241 7.70 3.47 -5.03
CA GLY A 241 9.08 2.96 -4.95
C GLY A 241 9.52 2.76 -3.50
N ALA A 242 9.46 3.81 -2.69
CA ALA A 242 9.87 3.75 -1.28
C ALA A 242 9.02 2.77 -0.44
N VAL A 243 7.71 2.65 -0.75
CA VAL A 243 6.85 1.63 -0.13
C VAL A 243 7.28 0.22 -0.55
N THR A 244 7.63 0.02 -1.83
CA THR A 244 8.14 -1.26 -2.33
C THR A 244 9.46 -1.63 -1.66
N ASP A 245 10.38 -0.67 -1.48
CA ASP A 245 11.67 -0.89 -0.83
C ASP A 245 11.51 -1.41 0.60
N ALA A 246 10.61 -0.81 1.39
CA ALA A 246 10.29 -1.28 2.74
C ALA A 246 9.69 -2.71 2.73
N ILE A 247 8.88 -3.05 1.74
CA ILE A 247 8.31 -4.39 1.57
C ILE A 247 9.41 -5.40 1.19
N LEU A 248 10.31 -5.05 0.28
CA LEU A 248 11.43 -5.90 -0.13
C LEU A 248 12.37 -6.16 1.04
N GLU A 249 12.68 -5.15 1.84
CA GLU A 249 13.46 -5.30 3.07
C GLU A 249 12.80 -6.27 4.04
N ALA A 250 11.49 -6.14 4.28
CA ALA A 250 10.71 -7.06 5.11
C ALA A 250 10.68 -8.49 4.53
N ALA A 251 10.79 -8.63 3.22
CA ALA A 251 10.88 -9.91 2.52
C ALA A 251 12.30 -10.53 2.56
N GLY A 252 13.29 -9.82 3.11
CA GLY A 252 14.70 -10.23 3.10
C GLY A 252 15.35 -10.12 1.72
N ILE A 253 14.77 -9.33 0.81
CA ILE A 253 15.27 -9.12 -0.54
C ILE A 253 15.99 -7.76 -0.56
N GLN A 254 17.32 -7.79 -0.63
CA GLN A 254 18.11 -6.58 -0.77
C GLN A 254 18.12 -6.12 -2.23
N ALA A 255 17.92 -4.83 -2.47
CA ALA A 255 18.31 -4.24 -3.73
C ALA A 255 19.79 -4.55 -3.93
N ALA A 256 20.15 -5.24 -5.03
CA ALA A 256 21.56 -5.36 -5.39
C ALA A 256 22.12 -3.93 -5.42
N ALA A 257 23.09 -3.65 -4.58
CA ALA A 257 23.81 -2.38 -4.64
C ALA A 257 24.20 -2.19 -6.10
N THR A 258 23.66 -1.17 -6.75
CA THR A 258 24.12 -0.78 -8.07
C THR A 258 25.63 -0.60 -7.93
N ALA A 259 26.40 -1.48 -8.57
CA ALA A 259 27.84 -1.33 -8.66
C ALA A 259 28.06 0.03 -9.33
N ALA A 260 28.25 1.06 -8.49
CA ALA A 260 28.71 2.34 -8.94
C ALA A 260 30.11 2.11 -9.48
N ASP A 261 30.20 2.18 -10.80
CA ASP A 261 31.32 2.60 -11.61
C ASP A 261 32.64 2.80 -10.81
N SER A 262 33.40 1.71 -10.69
CA SER A 262 34.83 1.77 -10.40
C SER A 262 35.58 1.61 -11.75
N GLY A 263 35.36 2.58 -12.62
CA GLY A 263 36.17 2.82 -13.83
C GLY A 263 37.03 4.04 -13.57
N GLY A 264 38.27 3.80 -13.10
CA GLY A 264 39.32 4.78 -12.98
C GLY A 264 39.85 5.26 -14.32
#